data_542b8d98344fea6ecf5a22c8a7ac0dfa
#
_entry.id   542b8d98344fea6ecf5a22c8a7ac0dfa
#
_cell.length_a   1.000
_cell.length_b   1.000
_cell.length_c   1.000
_cell.angle_alpha   90.00
_cell.angle_beta   90.00
_cell.angle_gamma   90.00
#
_symmetry.space_group_name_H-M   'P 1'
#
loop_
_entity.id
_entity.type
_entity.pdbx_description
1 polymer ?
#
loop_
_entity_poly.entity_id
_entity_poly.type
_entity_poly.pdbx_seq_one_letter_code
_entity_poly.pdbx_strand_id
1 'polypeptide(L)'
;MNPRRNLLTALSAGLGLLGMGAATAATPAGGAALAAAGAARVVTLTHLKSKPGRLAHLERFVRANWFAMDEVAVAQGLFVSYEWLDTGSDEGPWNAIVMVTYVDEKGFEGIQERWAPIRSAHQEVRPDGMGLKDLGQVLETHNLFERQPFSVKRAIPLRRG
;
A
#
# COMPACT_ATOMS: atom_id res chain seq x y z
N MET A 1 8.82 -56.28 15.19
CA MET A 1 9.41 -56.32 16.57
C MET A 1 9.36 -54.90 17.13
N ASN A 2 8.47 -54.74 18.12
CA ASN A 2 8.39 -53.59 19.06
C ASN A 2 9.51 -53.69 20.11
N PRO A 3 9.94 -52.69 20.89
CA PRO A 3 9.14 -52.03 21.91
C PRO A 3 9.44 -50.52 22.07
N ARG A 4 8.43 -49.63 22.34
CA ARG A 4 7.87 -49.17 23.65
C ARG A 4 8.91 -48.74 24.69
N ARG A 5 8.79 -47.47 25.14
CA ARG A 5 8.73 -46.95 26.53
C ARG A 5 8.78 -45.42 26.50
N ASN A 6 7.73 -44.66 26.81
CA ASN A 6 7.20 -44.26 28.13
C ASN A 6 8.22 -43.58 29.05
N LEU A 7 7.92 -42.33 29.40
CA LEU A 7 7.88 -41.72 30.76
C LEU A 7 7.62 -40.22 30.54
N LEU A 8 6.49 -39.62 30.84
CA LEU A 8 5.83 -39.26 32.10
C LEU A 8 6.64 -38.35 33.02
N THR A 9 6.01 -37.21 33.31
CA THR A 9 5.96 -36.43 34.55
C THR A 9 6.92 -35.26 34.69
N ALA A 10 6.38 -34.02 34.73
CA ALA A 10 6.32 -33.28 36.00
C ALA A 10 5.44 -32.01 35.83
N LEU A 11 4.36 -31.97 36.60
CA LEU A 11 3.62 -30.77 37.00
C LEU A 11 4.53 -29.89 37.86
N SER A 12 4.51 -28.56 37.61
CA SER A 12 4.77 -27.61 38.69
C SER A 12 3.86 -26.40 38.48
N ALA A 13 2.89 -26.30 39.37
CA ALA A 13 2.05 -25.14 39.58
C ALA A 13 2.89 -24.00 40.17
N GLY A 14 2.86 -22.84 39.54
CA GLY A 14 3.41 -21.60 40.04
C GLY A 14 2.36 -20.52 39.97
N LEU A 15 1.66 -20.30 41.10
CA LEU A 15 0.80 -19.13 41.35
C LEU A 15 1.68 -17.90 41.52
N GLY A 16 1.45 -16.83 40.78
CA GLY A 16 2.24 -15.61 40.94
C GLY A 16 1.67 -14.38 40.25
N LEU A 17 0.95 -13.58 40.99
CA LEU A 17 0.73 -12.14 40.98
C LEU A 17 0.10 -11.48 39.70
N LEU A 18 -1.09 -10.99 39.97
CA LEU A 18 -1.74 -9.84 39.34
C LEU A 18 -0.79 -8.64 39.22
N GLY A 19 -0.36 -8.36 37.98
CA GLY A 19 0.23 -7.10 37.57
C GLY A 19 -0.78 -6.36 36.70
N MET A 20 -1.48 -5.37 37.27
CA MET A 20 -2.25 -4.38 36.51
C MET A 20 -1.24 -3.55 35.71
N GLY A 21 -0.91 -3.99 34.50
CA GLY A 21 -0.20 -3.20 33.52
C GLY A 21 -1.18 -2.30 32.80
N ALA A 22 -1.07 -1.00 33.05
CA ALA A 22 -1.77 0.04 32.31
C ALA A 22 -1.51 -0.17 30.80
N ALA A 23 -2.59 -0.42 30.07
CA ALA A 23 -2.56 -0.39 28.62
C ALA A 23 -2.32 1.05 28.19
N THR A 24 -1.06 1.38 27.91
CA THR A 24 -0.72 2.59 27.16
C THR A 24 -1.28 2.40 25.76
N ALA A 25 -2.38 3.08 25.48
CA ALA A 25 -2.90 3.21 24.13
C ALA A 25 -1.78 3.79 23.26
N ALA A 26 -1.25 2.96 22.37
CA ALA A 26 -0.35 3.42 21.34
C ALA A 26 -1.14 4.37 20.45
N THR A 27 -0.89 5.65 20.58
CA THR A 27 -1.36 6.69 19.66
C THR A 27 -0.86 6.30 18.27
N PRO A 28 -1.72 6.18 17.26
CA PRO A 28 -1.26 5.89 15.92
C PRO A 28 -0.34 7.02 15.48
N ALA A 29 0.87 6.66 15.08
CA ALA A 29 1.92 7.55 14.57
C ALA A 29 1.53 8.15 13.19
N GLY A 30 0.29 8.62 13.05
CA GLY A 30 -0.20 9.31 11.85
C GLY A 30 0.26 10.77 11.74
N GLY A 31 1.00 11.27 12.71
CA GLY A 31 1.39 12.69 12.75
C GLY A 31 2.75 13.05 12.15
N ALA A 32 3.62 12.08 11.89
CA ALA A 32 4.98 12.36 11.42
C ALA A 32 5.10 12.52 9.89
N ALA A 33 4.13 12.05 9.12
CA ALA A 33 4.16 12.13 7.65
C ALA A 33 3.81 13.54 7.10
N LEU A 34 3.27 14.43 7.91
CA LEU A 34 2.87 15.79 7.50
C LEU A 34 3.98 16.84 7.63
N ALA A 35 5.12 16.52 8.20
CA ALA A 35 6.17 17.50 8.50
C ALA A 35 7.19 17.72 7.37
N ALA A 36 7.13 17.00 6.26
CA ALA A 36 7.96 17.26 5.08
C ALA A 36 7.22 18.17 4.08
N ALA A 37 6.63 19.25 4.54
CA ALA A 37 6.06 20.27 3.69
C ALA A 37 7.19 21.09 3.05
N GLY A 38 7.62 20.68 1.84
CA GLY A 38 8.60 21.44 1.05
C GLY A 38 9.42 20.66 0.03
N ALA A 39 9.59 19.35 0.19
CA ALA A 39 10.29 18.54 -0.81
C ALA A 39 9.34 18.19 -1.97
N ALA A 40 9.84 18.35 -3.20
CA ALA A 40 9.13 17.87 -4.39
C ALA A 40 8.90 16.35 -4.24
N ARG A 41 7.65 15.92 -4.36
CA ARG A 41 7.29 14.51 -4.30
C ARG A 41 7.24 13.94 -5.70
N VAL A 42 7.71 12.72 -5.84
CA VAL A 42 7.50 11.96 -7.07
C VAL A 42 6.20 11.17 -6.93
N VAL A 43 5.36 11.31 -7.93
CA VAL A 43 4.13 10.53 -8.08
C VAL A 43 4.26 9.69 -9.32
N THR A 44 4.08 8.39 -9.21
CA THR A 44 4.03 7.48 -10.35
C THR A 44 2.57 7.15 -10.68
N LEU A 45 2.20 7.33 -11.94
CA LEU A 45 0.92 6.90 -12.49
C LEU A 45 1.15 5.70 -13.40
N THR A 46 0.55 4.57 -13.07
CA THR A 46 0.57 3.36 -13.90
C THR A 46 -0.81 3.16 -14.52
N HIS A 47 -0.89 3.34 -15.84
CA HIS A 47 -2.12 3.17 -16.60
C HIS A 47 -2.36 1.70 -16.91
N LEU A 48 -3.58 1.27 -16.65
CA LEU A 48 -4.05 -0.10 -16.86
C LEU A 48 -5.23 -0.12 -17.82
N LYS A 49 -5.31 -1.19 -18.59
CA LYS A 49 -6.50 -1.53 -19.37
C LYS A 49 -7.02 -2.89 -18.97
N SER A 50 -8.22 -2.94 -18.41
CA SER A 50 -8.89 -4.21 -18.17
C SER A 50 -9.39 -4.82 -19.48
N LYS A 51 -9.51 -6.13 -19.51
CA LYS A 51 -10.31 -6.80 -20.54
C LYS A 51 -11.81 -6.49 -20.33
N PRO A 52 -12.63 -6.56 -21.37
CA PRO A 52 -14.07 -6.27 -21.26
C PRO A 52 -14.73 -7.04 -20.10
N GLY A 53 -15.48 -6.34 -19.26
CA GLY A 53 -16.15 -6.89 -18.08
C GLY A 53 -15.22 -7.34 -16.95
N ARG A 54 -13.94 -7.00 -16.98
CA ARG A 54 -12.94 -7.46 -15.97
C ARG A 54 -12.42 -6.37 -15.05
N LEU A 55 -12.92 -5.14 -15.13
CA LEU A 55 -12.41 -4.02 -14.34
C LEU A 55 -12.43 -4.31 -12.82
N ALA A 56 -13.57 -4.77 -12.28
CA ALA A 56 -13.69 -5.10 -10.87
C ALA A 56 -12.81 -6.30 -10.44
N HIS A 57 -12.57 -7.26 -11.34
CA HIS A 57 -11.65 -8.37 -11.08
C HIS A 57 -10.19 -7.88 -11.07
N LEU A 58 -9.83 -6.97 -12.00
CA LEU A 58 -8.51 -6.35 -12.05
C LEU A 58 -8.24 -5.54 -10.78
N GLU A 59 -9.21 -4.77 -10.32
CA GLU A 59 -9.09 -4.04 -9.05
C GLU A 59 -8.81 -4.98 -7.87
N ARG A 60 -9.58 -6.08 -7.74
CA ARG A 60 -9.34 -7.08 -6.67
C ARG A 60 -7.94 -7.68 -6.76
N PHE A 61 -7.47 -7.98 -7.98
CA PHE A 61 -6.12 -8.50 -8.19
C PHE A 61 -5.06 -7.47 -7.76
N VAL A 62 -5.20 -6.21 -8.16
CA VAL A 62 -4.27 -5.13 -7.79
C VAL A 62 -4.26 -4.93 -6.28
N ARG A 63 -5.42 -4.91 -5.63
CA ARG A 63 -5.50 -4.78 -4.16
C ARG A 63 -4.83 -5.95 -3.44
N ALA A 64 -5.05 -7.17 -3.89
CA ALA A 64 -4.49 -8.37 -3.26
C ALA A 64 -2.97 -8.52 -3.47
N ASN A 65 -2.41 -7.91 -4.51
CA ASN A 65 -1.01 -8.06 -4.88
C ASN A 65 -0.21 -6.77 -4.73
N TRP A 66 -0.54 -5.74 -5.50
CA TRP A 66 0.25 -4.51 -5.51
C TRP A 66 0.05 -3.73 -4.22
N PHE A 67 -1.19 -3.49 -3.82
CA PHE A 67 -1.49 -2.74 -2.60
C PHE A 67 -1.05 -3.47 -1.32
N ALA A 68 -1.06 -4.81 -1.31
CA ALA A 68 -0.50 -5.56 -0.21
C ALA A 68 1.01 -5.31 -0.02
N MET A 69 1.76 -5.15 -1.12
CA MET A 69 3.17 -4.73 -1.07
C MET A 69 3.31 -3.25 -0.73
N ASP A 70 2.45 -2.40 -1.29
CA ASP A 70 2.47 -0.95 -1.08
C ASP A 70 2.17 -0.59 0.37
N GLU A 71 1.29 -1.34 1.05
CA GLU A 71 1.02 -1.20 2.48
C GLU A 71 2.27 -1.42 3.32
N VAL A 72 3.06 -2.44 3.00
CA VAL A 72 4.36 -2.69 3.65
C VAL A 72 5.32 -1.54 3.37
N ALA A 73 5.33 -1.01 2.14
CA ALA A 73 6.17 0.13 1.76
C ALA A 73 5.79 1.41 2.49
N VAL A 74 4.51 1.68 2.70
CA VAL A 74 4.04 2.80 3.53
C VAL A 74 4.49 2.62 4.97
N ALA A 75 4.32 1.42 5.55
CA ALA A 75 4.74 1.12 6.91
C ALA A 75 6.25 1.27 7.10
N GLN A 76 7.05 1.01 6.06
CA GLN A 76 8.51 1.19 6.06
C GLN A 76 8.97 2.60 5.67
N GLY A 77 8.05 3.53 5.40
CA GLY A 77 8.36 4.89 4.99
C GLY A 77 9.01 5.02 3.61
N LEU A 78 8.65 4.15 2.68
CA LEU A 78 9.04 4.25 1.27
C LEU A 78 8.01 5.02 0.46
N PHE A 79 6.73 4.78 0.74
CA PHE A 79 5.60 5.46 0.12
C PHE A 79 4.90 6.38 1.10
N VAL A 80 4.33 7.45 0.58
CA VAL A 80 3.40 8.33 1.29
C VAL A 80 1.99 7.79 1.19
N SER A 81 1.58 7.40 -0.03
CA SER A 81 0.25 6.88 -0.34
C SER A 81 0.27 6.04 -1.62
N TYR A 82 -0.77 5.25 -1.78
CA TYR A 82 -1.10 4.55 -3.02
C TYR A 82 -2.62 4.58 -3.21
N GLU A 83 -3.07 4.67 -4.46
CA GLU A 83 -4.47 4.85 -4.79
C GLU A 83 -4.85 4.10 -6.07
N TRP A 84 -6.11 3.66 -6.14
CA TRP A 84 -6.76 3.15 -7.33
C TRP A 84 -7.75 4.19 -7.82
N LEU A 85 -7.66 4.53 -9.09
CA LEU A 85 -8.59 5.40 -9.80
C LEU A 85 -9.08 4.66 -11.04
N ASP A 86 -10.36 4.72 -11.33
CA ASP A 86 -10.91 4.13 -12.55
C ASP A 86 -11.98 5.01 -13.19
N THR A 87 -12.30 4.71 -14.45
CA THR A 87 -13.31 5.44 -15.21
C THR A 87 -14.73 4.92 -15.00
N GLY A 88 -14.89 3.81 -14.30
CA GLY A 88 -16.17 3.08 -14.15
C GLY A 88 -16.66 2.47 -15.48
N SER A 89 -15.84 2.44 -16.52
CA SER A 89 -16.19 1.99 -17.87
C SER A 89 -15.08 1.16 -18.49
N ASP A 90 -15.45 0.26 -19.40
CA ASP A 90 -14.51 -0.48 -20.24
C ASP A 90 -14.07 0.29 -21.50
N GLU A 91 -14.56 1.50 -21.71
CA GLU A 91 -14.24 2.33 -22.85
C GLU A 91 -12.91 3.07 -22.70
N GLY A 92 -12.41 3.63 -23.81
CA GLY A 92 -11.17 4.41 -23.83
C GLY A 92 -9.89 3.58 -23.91
N PRO A 93 -8.74 4.23 -24.09
CA PRO A 93 -7.45 3.57 -24.24
C PRO A 93 -6.96 2.91 -22.95
N TRP A 94 -7.31 3.46 -21.80
CA TRP A 94 -7.10 2.91 -20.45
C TRP A 94 -8.39 3.08 -19.63
N ASN A 95 -8.53 2.36 -18.55
CA ASN A 95 -9.70 2.49 -17.69
C ASN A 95 -9.41 2.39 -16.20
N ALA A 96 -8.13 2.21 -15.83
CA ALA A 96 -7.70 2.31 -14.45
C ALA A 96 -6.29 2.91 -14.34
N ILE A 97 -6.01 3.52 -13.20
CA ILE A 97 -4.71 4.06 -12.83
C ILE A 97 -4.38 3.60 -11.42
N VAL A 98 -3.17 3.08 -11.24
CA VAL A 98 -2.55 2.96 -9.93
C VAL A 98 -1.63 4.16 -9.73
N MET A 99 -1.88 4.92 -8.67
CA MET A 99 -1.08 6.07 -8.29
C MET A 99 -0.28 5.74 -7.04
N VAL A 100 1.02 6.02 -7.05
CA VAL A 100 1.91 5.85 -5.90
C VAL A 100 2.68 7.14 -5.66
N THR A 101 2.64 7.65 -4.43
CA THR A 101 3.42 8.82 -4.00
C THR A 101 4.60 8.37 -3.16
N TYR A 102 5.81 8.73 -3.57
CA TYR A 102 7.05 8.34 -2.91
C TYR A 102 7.45 9.34 -1.82
N VAL A 103 8.16 8.84 -0.80
CA VAL A 103 8.84 9.68 0.17
C VAL A 103 10.14 10.24 -0.41
N ASP A 104 10.85 9.43 -1.21
CA ASP A 104 12.11 9.80 -1.83
C ASP A 104 11.91 10.70 -3.06
N GLU A 105 12.69 11.76 -3.16
CA GLU A 105 12.65 12.72 -4.28
C GLU A 105 13.07 12.11 -5.63
N LYS A 106 13.75 10.96 -5.63
CA LYS A 106 14.11 10.19 -6.82
C LYS A 106 13.04 9.17 -7.19
N GLY A 107 11.93 9.09 -6.42
CA GLY A 107 10.88 8.14 -6.63
C GLY A 107 11.35 6.70 -6.49
N PHE A 108 11.00 5.85 -7.45
CA PHE A 108 11.36 4.43 -7.40
C PHE A 108 12.88 4.19 -7.37
N GLU A 109 13.68 5.00 -8.05
CA GLU A 109 15.14 4.86 -8.05
C GLU A 109 15.74 4.99 -6.65
N GLY A 110 15.20 5.88 -5.82
CA GLY A 110 15.68 6.10 -4.46
C GLY A 110 15.32 4.98 -3.49
N ILE A 111 14.41 4.08 -3.86
CA ILE A 111 13.91 3.03 -2.97
C ILE A 111 14.18 1.60 -3.44
N GLN A 112 14.79 1.40 -4.61
CA GLN A 112 14.91 0.08 -5.26
C GLN A 112 15.45 -1.02 -4.34
N GLU A 113 16.53 -0.75 -3.60
CA GLU A 113 17.15 -1.72 -2.72
C GLU A 113 16.23 -2.11 -1.55
N ARG A 114 15.46 -1.15 -1.02
CA ARG A 114 14.52 -1.37 0.07
C ARG A 114 13.22 -2.01 -0.41
N TRP A 115 12.84 -1.77 -1.66
CA TRP A 115 11.65 -2.36 -2.29
C TRP A 115 11.86 -3.83 -2.70
N ALA A 116 13.07 -4.21 -3.10
CA ALA A 116 13.36 -5.56 -3.59
C ALA A 116 12.96 -6.68 -2.60
N PRO A 117 13.26 -6.61 -1.30
CA PRO A 117 12.84 -7.63 -0.35
C PRO A 117 11.31 -7.69 -0.16
N ILE A 118 10.61 -6.56 -0.21
CA ILE A 118 9.13 -6.52 -0.12
C ILE A 118 8.54 -7.31 -1.29
N ARG A 119 9.01 -7.01 -2.50
CA ARG A 119 8.56 -7.71 -3.71
C ARG A 119 8.90 -9.20 -3.69
N SER A 120 10.08 -9.56 -3.19
CA SER A 120 10.51 -10.97 -3.14
C SER A 120 9.77 -11.80 -2.11
N ALA A 121 9.28 -11.17 -1.04
CA ALA A 121 8.49 -11.84 0.00
C ALA A 121 7.03 -12.04 -0.41
N HIS A 122 6.54 -11.27 -1.39
CA HIS A 122 5.15 -11.37 -1.83
C HIS A 122 4.94 -12.59 -2.72
N GLN A 123 3.87 -13.34 -2.43
CA GLN A 123 3.38 -14.43 -3.27
C GLN A 123 2.13 -13.97 -4.01
N GLU A 124 2.10 -14.18 -5.34
CA GLU A 124 0.96 -13.80 -6.15
C GLU A 124 -0.33 -14.44 -5.66
N VAL A 125 -1.31 -13.62 -5.35
CA VAL A 125 -2.67 -14.02 -4.99
C VAL A 125 -3.56 -13.87 -6.23
N ARG A 126 -4.40 -14.86 -6.50
CA ARG A 126 -5.37 -14.85 -7.61
C ARG A 126 -6.79 -14.92 -7.06
N PRO A 127 -7.38 -13.80 -6.63
CA PRO A 127 -8.65 -13.79 -5.92
C PRO A 127 -9.78 -14.53 -6.66
N ASP A 128 -9.77 -14.45 -7.98
CA ASP A 128 -10.78 -15.08 -8.84
C ASP A 128 -10.16 -16.22 -9.69
N GLY A 129 -9.03 -16.78 -9.26
CA GLY A 129 -8.28 -17.79 -10.01
C GLY A 129 -7.56 -17.26 -11.25
N MET A 130 -7.65 -15.95 -11.51
CA MET A 130 -7.11 -15.28 -12.69
C MET A 130 -5.86 -14.46 -12.35
N GLY A 131 -4.85 -14.53 -13.21
CA GLY A 131 -3.68 -13.68 -13.13
C GLY A 131 -3.86 -12.36 -13.88
N LEU A 132 -2.89 -11.44 -13.76
CA LEU A 132 -2.95 -10.12 -14.40
C LEU A 132 -3.26 -10.20 -15.91
N LYS A 133 -2.60 -11.12 -16.61
CA LYS A 133 -2.78 -11.30 -18.08
C LYS A 133 -4.19 -11.74 -18.48
N ASP A 134 -4.91 -12.38 -17.58
CA ASP A 134 -6.30 -12.82 -17.80
C ASP A 134 -7.27 -11.65 -17.57
N LEU A 135 -6.88 -10.67 -16.76
CA LEU A 135 -7.70 -9.56 -16.32
C LEU A 135 -7.49 -8.30 -17.14
N GLY A 136 -6.26 -8.04 -17.56
CA GLY A 136 -5.89 -6.81 -18.24
C GLY A 136 -4.40 -6.74 -18.55
N GLN A 137 -3.94 -5.52 -18.78
CA GLN A 137 -2.54 -5.22 -19.06
C GLN A 137 -2.13 -3.88 -18.48
N VAL A 138 -0.84 -3.75 -18.15
CA VAL A 138 -0.18 -2.49 -17.90
C VAL A 138 0.14 -1.88 -19.26
N LEU A 139 -0.22 -0.61 -19.46
CA LEU A 139 0.05 0.11 -20.70
C LEU A 139 1.34 0.91 -20.60
N GLU A 140 1.37 1.81 -19.63
CA GLU A 140 2.47 2.75 -19.45
C GLU A 140 2.56 3.20 -18.00
N THR A 141 3.73 3.71 -17.64
CA THR A 141 3.98 4.27 -16.32
C THR A 141 4.65 5.62 -16.48
N HIS A 142 4.13 6.65 -15.83
CA HIS A 142 4.65 8.01 -15.85
C HIS A 142 5.08 8.44 -14.46
N ASN A 143 6.25 9.06 -14.37
CA ASN A 143 6.70 9.75 -13.17
C ASN A 143 6.39 11.23 -13.29
N LEU A 144 5.64 11.75 -12.34
CA LEU A 144 5.28 13.14 -12.20
C LEU A 144 5.98 13.73 -10.98
N PHE A 145 6.38 14.99 -11.07
CA PHE A 145 7.00 15.71 -9.97
C PHE A 145 6.01 16.73 -9.43
N GLU A 146 5.58 16.56 -8.18
CA GLU A 146 4.78 17.56 -7.49
C GLU A 146 5.68 18.77 -7.17
N ARG A 147 5.53 19.83 -7.92
CA ARG A 147 6.21 21.11 -7.68
C ARG A 147 5.34 21.97 -6.79
N GLN A 148 5.53 21.89 -5.47
CA GLN A 148 4.87 22.69 -4.45
C GLN A 148 3.32 22.70 -4.50
N PRO A 149 2.64 22.45 -3.40
CA PRO A 149 1.20 22.61 -3.36
C PRO A 149 0.85 24.06 -3.70
N PHE A 150 -0.05 24.28 -4.66
CA PHE A 150 -0.63 25.59 -4.88
C PHE A 150 -1.26 26.05 -3.57
N SER A 151 -0.67 27.04 -2.94
CA SER A 151 -1.32 27.71 -1.83
C SER A 151 -2.54 28.42 -2.40
N VAL A 152 -3.72 27.85 -2.18
CA VAL A 152 -4.99 28.54 -2.45
C VAL A 152 -4.99 29.75 -1.53
N LYS A 153 -4.67 30.93 -2.09
CA LYS A 153 -4.88 32.19 -1.39
C LYS A 153 -6.35 32.19 -0.99
N ARG A 154 -6.58 32.22 0.31
CA ARG A 154 -7.94 32.29 0.89
C ARG A 154 -8.80 33.24 0.09
N ALA A 155 -9.95 32.74 -0.33
CA ALA A 155 -10.93 33.53 -1.03
C ALA A 155 -11.18 34.83 -0.27
N ILE A 156 -11.10 35.96 -0.98
CA ILE A 156 -11.43 37.28 -0.46
C ILE A 156 -12.87 37.20 0.04
N PRO A 157 -13.16 37.54 1.31
CA PRO A 157 -14.53 37.51 1.79
C PRO A 157 -15.35 38.50 0.96
N LEU A 158 -16.39 37.99 0.32
CA LEU A 158 -17.38 38.83 -0.37
C LEU A 158 -17.94 39.83 0.66
N ARG A 159 -17.63 41.10 0.48
CA ARG A 159 -18.30 42.19 1.19
C ARG A 159 -19.80 42.09 0.85
N ARG A 160 -20.58 41.74 1.86
CA ARG A 160 -22.03 41.96 1.80
C ARG A 160 -22.27 43.47 1.86
N GLY A 161 -22.79 44.02 0.76
CA GLY A 161 -23.39 45.36 0.70
C GLY A 161 -24.79 45.33 1.31
#